data_019da8fcdbf43699c3acf5d900aa75dc
#
_entry.id   019da8fcdbf43699c3acf5d900aa75dc
#
_cell.length_a   1.000
_cell.length_b   1.000
_cell.length_c   1.000
_cell.angle_alpha   90.00
_cell.angle_beta   90.00
_cell.angle_gamma   90.00
#
_symmetry.space_group_name_H-M   'P 1'
#
loop_
_entity.id
_entity.type
_entity.pdbx_description
1 polymer ?
#
loop_
_entity_poly.entity_id
_entity_poly.type
_entity_poly.pdbx_seq_one_letter_code
_entity_poly.pdbx_strand_id
1 'polypeptide(L)'
;MTDNKIITDREEMLEAVKEDGWALKDASKSLKADREVVLEAVRNYGSAIQYADDSLKADRELLIEGLKTTTDVFDFFDASFRSDRELILRAVQNSPWGLYHADNTLKADRDVVLAAVKNEGRALQFADESLRSDREVVLEAVKTDEGLEGEEALMFADESLQADREVVLAAVKQCPWVLEFASEELQNDPELKKLAED
;
A
#
# COMPACT_ATOMS: atom_id res chain seq x y z
N MET A 1 18.62 -3.11 32.79
CA MET A 1 19.00 -2.28 31.65
C MET A 1 20.05 -3.09 30.92
N THR A 2 19.67 -3.73 29.82
CA THR A 2 20.64 -4.43 28.96
C THR A 2 21.45 -3.37 28.26
N ASP A 3 22.75 -3.25 28.58
CA ASP A 3 23.68 -2.46 27.78
C ASP A 3 23.60 -2.95 26.33
N ASN A 4 23.01 -2.13 25.45
CA ASN A 4 22.89 -2.44 24.03
C ASN A 4 24.32 -2.33 23.46
N LYS A 5 25.00 -3.47 23.30
CA LYS A 5 26.39 -3.54 22.80
C LYS A 5 26.38 -3.04 21.35
N ILE A 6 27.03 -1.92 21.07
CA ILE A 6 27.21 -1.43 19.69
C ILE A 6 28.16 -2.39 18.96
N ILE A 7 27.70 -2.93 17.85
CA ILE A 7 28.50 -3.78 16.95
C ILE A 7 29.37 -2.89 16.06
N THR A 8 30.66 -3.11 16.09
CA THR A 8 31.65 -2.34 15.30
C THR A 8 32.38 -3.20 14.28
N ASP A 9 32.32 -4.53 14.44
CA ASP A 9 32.86 -5.48 13.50
C ASP A 9 31.89 -5.71 12.34
N ARG A 10 32.41 -5.66 11.10
CA ARG A 10 31.59 -5.74 9.90
C ARG A 10 31.06 -7.15 9.64
N GLU A 11 31.87 -8.18 9.89
CA GLU A 11 31.48 -9.57 9.68
C GLU A 11 30.43 -9.99 10.72
N GLU A 12 30.66 -9.65 12.01
CA GLU A 12 29.66 -9.83 13.07
C GLU A 12 28.33 -9.15 12.71
N MET A 13 28.37 -7.93 12.16
CA MET A 13 27.15 -7.19 11.76
C MET A 13 26.45 -7.83 10.58
N LEU A 14 27.17 -8.29 9.56
CA LEU A 14 26.60 -8.99 8.42
C LEU A 14 25.90 -10.30 8.81
N GLU A 15 26.45 -11.04 9.75
CA GLU A 15 25.81 -12.23 10.31
C GLU A 15 24.54 -11.85 11.07
N ALA A 16 24.61 -10.84 11.95
CA ALA A 16 23.48 -10.39 12.75
C ALA A 16 22.30 -9.91 11.89
N VAL A 17 22.53 -9.10 10.84
CA VAL A 17 21.45 -8.59 9.98
C VAL A 17 20.86 -9.63 9.04
N LYS A 18 21.59 -10.71 8.73
CA LYS A 18 21.04 -11.86 8.01
C LYS A 18 20.07 -12.67 8.85
N GLU A 19 20.30 -12.76 10.14
CA GLU A 19 19.40 -13.42 11.08
C GLU A 19 18.21 -12.53 11.44
N ASP A 20 18.49 -11.25 11.75
CA ASP A 20 17.49 -10.24 12.12
C ASP A 20 17.88 -8.87 11.55
N GLY A 21 17.16 -8.39 10.54
CA GLY A 21 17.40 -7.06 9.94
C GLY A 21 17.35 -5.92 10.95
N TRP A 22 16.59 -6.06 12.05
CA TRP A 22 16.53 -5.08 13.12
C TRP A 22 17.84 -4.92 13.90
N ALA A 23 18.75 -5.88 13.80
CA ALA A 23 20.08 -5.77 14.40
C ALA A 23 20.85 -4.54 13.91
N LEU A 24 20.50 -3.97 12.74
CA LEU A 24 21.10 -2.73 12.22
C LEU A 24 20.99 -1.56 13.21
N LYS A 25 19.99 -1.53 14.09
CA LYS A 25 19.87 -0.50 15.15
C LYS A 25 21.11 -0.43 16.03
N ASP A 26 21.74 -1.59 16.28
CA ASP A 26 22.88 -1.75 17.18
C ASP A 26 24.24 -1.58 16.47
N ALA A 27 24.22 -1.29 15.15
CA ALA A 27 25.41 -1.03 14.36
C ALA A 27 26.07 0.29 14.72
N SER A 28 27.41 0.37 14.60
CA SER A 28 28.14 1.63 14.64
C SER A 28 27.72 2.56 13.51
N LYS A 29 28.00 3.88 13.63
CA LYS A 29 27.69 4.85 12.57
C LYS A 29 28.29 4.47 11.22
N SER A 30 29.51 3.95 11.20
CA SER A 30 30.18 3.54 9.96
C SER A 30 29.47 2.36 9.31
N LEU A 31 28.96 1.40 10.09
CA LEU A 31 28.23 0.24 9.56
C LEU A 31 26.79 0.60 9.13
N LYS A 32 26.18 1.59 9.77
CA LYS A 32 24.90 2.16 9.29
C LYS A 32 25.02 2.89 7.95
N ALA A 33 26.23 3.32 7.59
CA ALA A 33 26.56 3.90 6.28
C ALA A 33 27.17 2.87 5.29
N ASP A 34 27.42 1.63 5.75
CA ASP A 34 27.89 0.57 4.87
C ASP A 34 26.73 0.00 4.05
N ARG A 35 26.74 0.30 2.74
CA ARG A 35 25.65 -0.08 1.82
C ARG A 35 25.36 -1.58 1.80
N GLU A 36 26.38 -2.44 1.91
CA GLU A 36 26.20 -3.90 1.87
C GLU A 36 25.54 -4.41 3.16
N VAL A 37 25.98 -3.91 4.31
CA VAL A 37 25.35 -4.21 5.61
C VAL A 37 23.88 -3.78 5.62
N VAL A 38 23.59 -2.55 5.16
CA VAL A 38 22.23 -2.03 5.09
C VAL A 38 21.39 -2.81 4.08
N LEU A 39 21.95 -3.20 2.94
CA LEU A 39 21.25 -4.00 1.95
C LEU A 39 20.81 -5.36 2.50
N GLU A 40 21.69 -6.06 3.23
CA GLU A 40 21.33 -7.34 3.85
C GLU A 40 20.26 -7.15 4.95
N ALA A 41 20.34 -6.09 5.75
CA ALA A 41 19.32 -5.76 6.73
C ALA A 41 17.95 -5.51 6.06
N VAL A 42 17.91 -4.71 4.98
CA VAL A 42 16.70 -4.35 4.22
C VAL A 42 16.10 -5.58 3.52
N ARG A 43 16.92 -6.48 3.00
CA ARG A 43 16.47 -7.74 2.41
C ARG A 43 15.76 -8.64 3.41
N ASN A 44 16.25 -8.68 4.63
CA ASN A 44 15.64 -9.44 5.70
C ASN A 44 14.37 -8.75 6.22
N TYR A 45 14.46 -7.43 6.44
CA TYR A 45 13.35 -6.61 6.91
C TYR A 45 13.43 -5.19 6.32
N GLY A 46 12.55 -4.85 5.38
CA GLY A 46 12.60 -3.59 4.62
C GLY A 46 12.68 -2.34 5.51
N SER A 47 11.87 -2.28 6.57
CA SER A 47 11.86 -1.14 7.48
C SER A 47 13.13 -0.99 8.34
N ALA A 48 14.09 -1.94 8.27
CA ALA A 48 15.40 -1.78 8.92
C ALA A 48 16.16 -0.56 8.38
N ILE A 49 15.84 -0.09 7.16
CA ILE A 49 16.39 1.14 6.56
C ILE A 49 16.27 2.37 7.48
N GLN A 50 15.29 2.41 8.38
CA GLN A 50 15.13 3.50 9.34
C GLN A 50 16.38 3.74 10.21
N TYR A 51 17.21 2.71 10.40
CA TYR A 51 18.45 2.77 11.17
C TYR A 51 19.69 3.08 10.33
N ALA A 52 19.56 3.08 9.01
CA ALA A 52 20.65 3.42 8.10
C ALA A 52 21.02 4.91 8.18
N ASP A 53 22.23 5.22 7.76
CA ASP A 53 22.66 6.61 7.59
C ASP A 53 21.82 7.30 6.49
N ASP A 54 21.57 8.60 6.68
CA ASP A 54 20.73 9.38 5.75
C ASP A 54 21.29 9.40 4.31
N SER A 55 22.59 9.23 4.14
CA SER A 55 23.22 9.14 2.82
C SER A 55 22.70 7.98 1.96
N LEU A 56 22.10 6.95 2.57
CA LEU A 56 21.53 5.80 1.87
C LEU A 56 20.03 5.92 1.61
N LYS A 57 19.37 6.94 2.14
CA LYS A 57 17.92 7.13 1.96
C LYS A 57 17.50 7.63 0.57
N ALA A 58 18.46 7.99 -0.27
CA ALA A 58 18.25 8.29 -1.69
C ALA A 58 18.70 7.13 -2.61
N ASP A 59 19.02 5.95 -2.06
CA ASP A 59 19.41 4.79 -2.84
C ASP A 59 18.18 4.02 -3.35
N ARG A 60 17.91 4.16 -4.65
CA ARG A 60 16.76 3.54 -5.32
C ARG A 60 16.78 2.00 -5.26
N GLU A 61 17.96 1.37 -5.29
CA GLU A 61 18.05 -0.09 -5.22
C GLU A 61 17.69 -0.61 -3.83
N LEU A 62 18.10 0.10 -2.78
CA LEU A 62 17.70 -0.22 -1.40
C LEU A 62 16.19 -0.10 -1.24
N LEU A 63 15.56 0.94 -1.80
CA LEU A 63 14.11 1.07 -1.79
C LEU A 63 13.43 -0.11 -2.50
N ILE A 64 13.91 -0.49 -3.69
CA ILE A 64 13.36 -1.64 -4.44
C ILE A 64 13.45 -2.94 -3.65
N GLU A 65 14.57 -3.17 -2.96
CA GLU A 65 14.71 -4.35 -2.10
C GLU A 65 13.75 -4.30 -0.90
N GLY A 66 13.62 -3.14 -0.25
CA GLY A 66 12.70 -2.96 0.86
C GLY A 66 11.23 -3.15 0.48
N LEU A 67 10.83 -2.70 -0.71
CA LEU A 67 9.46 -2.87 -1.24
C LEU A 67 9.05 -4.33 -1.42
N LYS A 68 9.99 -5.27 -1.46
CA LYS A 68 9.66 -6.71 -1.50
C LYS A 68 9.09 -7.23 -0.18
N THR A 69 9.29 -6.50 0.92
CA THR A 69 8.86 -6.90 2.26
C THR A 69 7.74 -6.04 2.81
N THR A 70 7.75 -4.72 2.55
CA THR A 70 6.72 -3.77 3.01
C THR A 70 6.73 -2.49 2.19
N THR A 71 5.57 -1.85 2.06
CA THR A 71 5.43 -0.52 1.45
C THR A 71 5.79 0.62 2.40
N ASP A 72 5.83 0.37 3.72
CA ASP A 72 6.17 1.38 4.74
C ASP A 72 7.58 1.94 4.59
N VAL A 73 8.43 1.28 3.77
CA VAL A 73 9.78 1.77 3.46
C VAL A 73 9.77 3.18 2.88
N PHE A 74 8.71 3.61 2.19
CA PHE A 74 8.57 4.97 1.68
C PHE A 74 8.64 6.05 2.76
N ASP A 75 8.35 5.71 4.02
CA ASP A 75 8.41 6.66 5.13
C ASP A 75 9.85 6.99 5.55
N PHE A 76 10.81 6.15 5.16
CA PHE A 76 12.20 6.26 5.56
C PHE A 76 13.14 6.68 4.43
N PHE A 77 12.66 6.67 3.18
CA PHE A 77 13.41 7.09 2.01
C PHE A 77 13.10 8.53 1.60
N ASP A 78 13.87 9.06 0.62
CA ASP A 78 13.64 10.40 0.09
C ASP A 78 12.22 10.53 -0.49
N ALA A 79 11.55 11.63 -0.15
CA ALA A 79 10.17 11.86 -0.55
C ALA A 79 10.00 11.94 -2.09
N SER A 80 11.07 12.22 -2.84
CA SER A 80 11.03 12.25 -4.31
C SER A 80 10.66 10.91 -4.93
N PHE A 81 10.90 9.80 -4.22
CA PHE A 81 10.50 8.48 -4.70
C PHE A 81 8.98 8.26 -4.72
N ARG A 82 8.21 9.07 -4.00
CA ARG A 82 6.75 9.02 -4.01
C ARG A 82 6.14 9.50 -5.33
N SER A 83 6.91 10.22 -6.16
CA SER A 83 6.57 10.62 -7.54
C SER A 83 7.20 9.73 -8.62
N ASP A 84 7.97 8.72 -8.24
CA ASP A 84 8.49 7.73 -9.20
C ASP A 84 7.41 6.71 -9.56
N ARG A 85 6.84 6.86 -10.75
CA ARG A 85 5.74 6.01 -11.24
C ARG A 85 6.09 4.52 -11.25
N GLU A 86 7.33 4.16 -11.59
CA GLU A 86 7.75 2.74 -11.62
C GLU A 86 7.78 2.15 -10.21
N LEU A 87 8.31 2.92 -9.23
CA LEU A 87 8.35 2.47 -7.83
C LEU A 87 6.95 2.32 -7.24
N ILE A 88 6.06 3.27 -7.51
CA ILE A 88 4.66 3.18 -7.05
C ILE A 88 3.94 2.01 -7.72
N LEU A 89 4.14 1.77 -9.03
CA LEU A 89 3.56 0.59 -9.69
C LEU A 89 4.06 -0.74 -9.09
N ARG A 90 5.32 -0.81 -8.68
CA ARG A 90 5.85 -1.98 -7.94
C ARG A 90 5.20 -2.11 -6.56
N ALA A 91 5.03 -0.99 -5.86
CA ALA A 91 4.43 -0.98 -4.54
C ALA A 91 2.97 -1.45 -4.58
N VAL A 92 2.15 -0.95 -5.50
CA VAL A 92 0.72 -1.31 -5.63
C VAL A 92 0.50 -2.76 -6.07
N GLN A 93 1.49 -3.38 -6.73
CA GLN A 93 1.45 -4.81 -7.05
C GLN A 93 1.62 -5.69 -5.80
N ASN A 94 2.30 -5.19 -4.78
CA ASN A 94 2.56 -5.92 -3.54
C ASN A 94 1.51 -5.63 -2.46
N SER A 95 0.96 -4.41 -2.44
CA SER A 95 0.00 -3.97 -1.42
C SER A 95 -0.80 -2.76 -1.89
N PRO A 96 -2.10 -2.67 -1.57
CA PRO A 96 -2.92 -1.47 -1.83
C PRO A 96 -2.35 -0.21 -1.16
N TRP A 97 -1.64 -0.36 -0.04
CA TRP A 97 -0.93 0.72 0.65
C TRP A 97 0.18 1.37 -0.19
N GLY A 98 0.61 0.72 -1.28
CA GLY A 98 1.51 1.34 -2.25
C GLY A 98 0.95 2.66 -2.82
N LEU A 99 -0.37 2.72 -3.07
CA LEU A 99 -1.03 3.93 -3.53
C LEU A 99 -1.14 5.00 -2.44
N TYR A 100 -1.25 4.62 -1.17
CA TYR A 100 -1.21 5.55 -0.03
C TYR A 100 0.07 6.39 -0.04
N HIS A 101 1.22 5.76 -0.31
CA HIS A 101 2.52 6.43 -0.33
C HIS A 101 2.77 7.28 -1.58
N ALA A 102 1.99 7.11 -2.65
CA ALA A 102 2.11 7.89 -3.87
C ALA A 102 1.87 9.38 -3.63
N ASP A 103 2.49 10.24 -4.41
CA ASP A 103 2.13 11.66 -4.44
C ASP A 103 0.76 11.88 -5.12
N ASN A 104 0.24 13.10 -5.01
CA ASN A 104 -1.09 13.41 -5.53
C ASN A 104 -1.18 13.27 -7.06
N THR A 105 -0.07 13.43 -7.80
CA THR A 105 -0.08 13.29 -9.26
C THR A 105 -0.27 11.85 -9.67
N LEU A 106 0.34 10.90 -8.93
CA LEU A 106 0.19 9.47 -9.16
C LEU A 106 -1.10 8.90 -8.57
N LYS A 107 -1.65 9.51 -7.51
CA LYS A 107 -3.01 9.20 -7.04
C LYS A 107 -4.10 9.60 -8.01
N ALA A 108 -3.80 10.53 -8.94
CA ALA A 108 -4.64 10.93 -10.07
C ALA A 108 -4.24 10.25 -11.39
N ASP A 109 -3.19 9.42 -11.42
CA ASP A 109 -2.80 8.65 -12.60
C ASP A 109 -3.73 7.42 -12.72
N ARG A 110 -4.58 7.42 -13.73
CA ARG A 110 -5.60 6.38 -13.95
C ARG A 110 -5.01 4.97 -14.05
N ASP A 111 -3.87 4.80 -14.72
CA ASP A 111 -3.25 3.48 -14.88
C ASP A 111 -2.68 2.97 -13.56
N VAL A 112 -2.09 3.87 -12.74
CA VAL A 112 -1.58 3.54 -11.40
C VAL A 112 -2.73 3.12 -10.50
N VAL A 113 -3.82 3.89 -10.48
CA VAL A 113 -5.00 3.58 -9.66
C VAL A 113 -5.67 2.29 -10.12
N LEU A 114 -5.83 2.07 -11.45
CA LEU A 114 -6.34 0.82 -11.97
C LEU A 114 -5.46 -0.38 -11.61
N ALA A 115 -4.13 -0.23 -11.60
CA ALA A 115 -3.24 -1.29 -11.15
C ALA A 115 -3.44 -1.61 -9.66
N ALA A 116 -3.65 -0.58 -8.83
CA ALA A 116 -3.90 -0.73 -7.40
C ALA A 116 -5.23 -1.43 -7.12
N VAL A 117 -6.35 -0.94 -7.71
CA VAL A 117 -7.69 -1.48 -7.46
C VAL A 117 -7.90 -2.88 -8.07
N LYS A 118 -7.17 -3.22 -9.13
CA LYS A 118 -7.15 -4.60 -9.67
C LYS A 118 -6.48 -5.59 -8.75
N ASN A 119 -5.55 -5.14 -7.94
CA ASN A 119 -4.91 -5.96 -6.91
C ASN A 119 -5.84 -6.09 -5.69
N GLU A 120 -6.42 -4.95 -5.26
CA GLU A 120 -7.31 -4.90 -4.12
C GLU A 120 -8.25 -3.68 -4.20
N GLY A 121 -9.57 -3.90 -4.22
CA GLY A 121 -10.58 -2.86 -4.45
C GLY A 121 -10.53 -1.71 -3.47
N ARG A 122 -10.24 -1.99 -2.19
CA ARG A 122 -10.12 -0.95 -1.15
C ARG A 122 -9.01 0.08 -1.41
N ALA A 123 -8.05 -0.18 -2.33
CA ALA A 123 -7.07 0.83 -2.74
C ALA A 123 -7.74 2.11 -3.29
N LEU A 124 -9.00 2.04 -3.70
CA LEU A 124 -9.79 3.18 -4.15
C LEU A 124 -9.82 4.33 -3.13
N GLN A 125 -9.75 4.03 -1.82
CA GLN A 125 -9.70 5.04 -0.75
C GLN A 125 -8.53 6.03 -0.90
N PHE A 126 -7.42 5.61 -1.52
CA PHE A 126 -6.22 6.41 -1.70
C PHE A 126 -6.19 7.16 -3.04
N ALA A 127 -7.13 6.88 -3.94
CA ALA A 127 -7.22 7.53 -5.23
C ALA A 127 -7.67 8.99 -5.11
N ASP A 128 -7.29 9.81 -6.10
CA ASP A 128 -7.82 11.15 -6.25
C ASP A 128 -9.34 11.12 -6.45
N GLU A 129 -10.03 12.16 -6.00
CA GLU A 129 -11.50 12.28 -6.08
C GLU A 129 -12.02 12.12 -7.52
N SER A 130 -11.28 12.63 -8.52
CA SER A 130 -11.64 12.48 -9.93
C SER A 130 -11.72 11.02 -10.37
N LEU A 131 -10.89 10.12 -9.78
CA LEU A 131 -10.89 8.69 -10.10
C LEU A 131 -11.86 7.89 -9.22
N ARG A 132 -12.22 8.42 -8.05
CA ARG A 132 -13.32 7.86 -7.24
C ARG A 132 -14.69 8.13 -7.87
N SER A 133 -14.76 9.05 -8.84
CA SER A 133 -15.92 9.31 -9.71
C SER A 133 -15.77 8.71 -11.14
N ASP A 134 -14.64 8.07 -11.45
CA ASP A 134 -14.49 7.33 -12.71
C ASP A 134 -15.21 5.96 -12.62
N ARG A 135 -16.31 5.83 -13.37
CA ARG A 135 -17.17 4.64 -13.34
C ARG A 135 -16.42 3.34 -13.64
N GLU A 136 -15.46 3.34 -14.56
CA GLU A 136 -14.70 2.13 -14.92
C GLU A 136 -13.73 1.74 -13.79
N VAL A 137 -13.06 2.73 -13.18
CA VAL A 137 -12.18 2.51 -12.02
C VAL A 137 -12.97 1.93 -10.86
N VAL A 138 -14.13 2.50 -10.53
CA VAL A 138 -14.97 2.04 -9.43
C VAL A 138 -15.57 0.66 -9.71
N LEU A 139 -16.02 0.39 -10.95
CA LEU A 139 -16.49 -0.95 -11.32
C LEU A 139 -15.39 -2.01 -11.19
N GLU A 140 -14.14 -1.66 -11.48
CA GLU A 140 -13.03 -2.60 -11.29
C GLU A 140 -12.74 -2.81 -9.81
N ALA A 141 -12.77 -1.73 -9.01
CA ALA A 141 -12.56 -1.80 -7.58
C ALA A 141 -13.57 -2.70 -6.87
N VAL A 142 -14.88 -2.51 -7.13
CA VAL A 142 -15.92 -3.31 -6.47
C VAL A 142 -15.94 -4.78 -6.87
N LYS A 143 -15.32 -5.15 -8.00
CA LYS A 143 -15.19 -6.55 -8.43
C LYS A 143 -14.07 -7.31 -7.73
N THR A 144 -13.06 -6.58 -7.26
CA THR A 144 -11.87 -7.13 -6.60
C THR A 144 -11.90 -6.91 -5.10
N ASP A 145 -13.03 -6.46 -4.58
CA ASP A 145 -13.26 -6.26 -3.17
C ASP A 145 -13.44 -7.61 -2.46
N GLU A 146 -12.62 -7.90 -1.46
CA GLU A 146 -12.68 -9.15 -0.69
C GLU A 146 -13.69 -9.10 0.46
N GLY A 147 -14.41 -7.98 0.62
CA GLY A 147 -15.45 -7.81 1.63
C GLY A 147 -14.92 -7.81 3.06
N LEU A 148 -13.81 -7.15 3.30
CA LEU A 148 -13.30 -6.91 4.65
C LEU A 148 -14.11 -5.79 5.31
N GLU A 149 -14.75 -6.09 6.43
CA GLU A 149 -15.64 -5.16 7.13
C GLU A 149 -15.02 -3.77 7.33
N GLY A 150 -15.71 -2.72 6.82
CA GLY A 150 -15.38 -1.32 7.03
C GLY A 150 -14.40 -0.70 6.02
N GLU A 151 -13.99 -1.44 5.00
CA GLU A 151 -13.02 -0.95 3.99
C GLU A 151 -13.43 -1.30 2.55
N GLU A 152 -14.74 -1.29 2.26
CA GLU A 152 -15.24 -1.68 0.94
C GLU A 152 -15.10 -0.56 -0.08
N ALA A 153 -14.78 -0.96 -1.33
CA ALA A 153 -14.56 -0.04 -2.44
C ALA A 153 -15.77 0.89 -2.69
N LEU A 154 -17.00 0.39 -2.55
CA LEU A 154 -18.21 1.19 -2.76
C LEU A 154 -18.31 2.35 -1.77
N MET A 155 -17.86 2.20 -0.53
CA MET A 155 -17.85 3.25 0.49
C MET A 155 -17.00 4.46 0.07
N PHE A 156 -15.93 4.23 -0.70
CA PHE A 156 -15.00 5.26 -1.15
C PHE A 156 -15.37 5.87 -2.51
N ALA A 157 -16.35 5.29 -3.21
CA ALA A 157 -16.83 5.82 -4.48
C ALA A 157 -17.57 7.16 -4.29
N ASP A 158 -17.57 7.99 -5.33
CA ASP A 158 -18.39 9.20 -5.37
C ASP A 158 -19.89 8.87 -5.21
N GLU A 159 -20.63 9.76 -4.56
CA GLU A 159 -22.07 9.59 -4.30
C GLU A 159 -22.87 9.27 -5.57
N SER A 160 -22.49 9.84 -6.72
CA SER A 160 -23.14 9.54 -8.00
C SER A 160 -23.00 8.08 -8.41
N LEU A 161 -21.89 7.43 -8.04
CA LEU A 161 -21.64 6.00 -8.32
C LEU A 161 -22.22 5.09 -7.24
N GLN A 162 -22.36 5.56 -6.00
CA GLN A 162 -23.16 4.90 -4.97
C GLN A 162 -24.67 4.90 -5.32
N ALA A 163 -25.08 5.76 -6.25
CA ALA A 163 -26.42 5.79 -6.84
C ALA A 163 -26.50 5.11 -8.23
N ASP A 164 -25.38 4.59 -8.77
CA ASP A 164 -25.37 3.83 -10.03
C ASP A 164 -25.75 2.37 -9.75
N ARG A 165 -26.93 1.96 -10.24
CA ARG A 165 -27.49 0.62 -10.01
C ARG A 165 -26.55 -0.52 -10.46
N GLU A 166 -25.81 -0.35 -11.56
CA GLU A 166 -24.91 -1.38 -12.08
C GLU A 166 -23.67 -1.52 -11.18
N VAL A 167 -23.11 -0.39 -10.71
CA VAL A 167 -22.01 -0.38 -9.74
C VAL A 167 -22.41 -1.06 -8.45
N VAL A 168 -23.57 -0.65 -7.88
CA VAL A 168 -24.08 -1.22 -6.62
C VAL A 168 -24.41 -2.71 -6.79
N LEU A 169 -25.02 -3.11 -7.89
CA LEU A 169 -25.29 -4.53 -8.17
C LEU A 169 -23.98 -5.35 -8.26
N ALA A 170 -22.94 -4.80 -8.88
CA ALA A 170 -21.64 -5.46 -8.94
C ALA A 170 -21.03 -5.62 -7.55
N ALA A 171 -21.09 -4.59 -6.71
CA ALA A 171 -20.60 -4.59 -5.34
C ALA A 171 -21.34 -5.61 -4.45
N VAL A 172 -22.68 -5.57 -4.44
CA VAL A 172 -23.53 -6.47 -3.63
C VAL A 172 -23.33 -7.94 -4.00
N LYS A 173 -23.01 -8.26 -5.25
CA LYS A 173 -22.67 -9.64 -5.66
C LYS A 173 -21.36 -10.13 -5.07
N GLN A 174 -20.41 -9.27 -4.77
CA GLN A 174 -19.17 -9.64 -4.12
C GLN A 174 -19.36 -9.67 -2.60
N CYS A 175 -20.01 -8.66 -2.05
CA CYS A 175 -20.21 -8.47 -0.64
C CYS A 175 -21.63 -7.94 -0.38
N PRO A 176 -22.58 -8.79 0.11
CA PRO A 176 -23.98 -8.39 0.28
C PRO A 176 -24.22 -7.18 1.18
N TRP A 177 -23.47 -7.04 2.26
CA TRP A 177 -23.67 -5.98 3.25
C TRP A 177 -23.21 -4.59 2.78
N VAL A 178 -22.45 -4.46 1.66
CA VAL A 178 -22.08 -3.14 1.10
C VAL A 178 -23.29 -2.35 0.59
N LEU A 179 -24.49 -2.95 0.54
CA LEU A 179 -25.71 -2.25 0.17
C LEU A 179 -25.99 -1.05 1.09
N GLU A 180 -25.48 -1.05 2.32
CA GLU A 180 -25.61 0.09 3.24
C GLU A 180 -24.89 1.36 2.75
N PHE A 181 -23.90 1.25 1.88
CA PHE A 181 -23.17 2.39 1.27
C PHE A 181 -23.82 2.92 0.00
N ALA A 182 -24.84 2.24 -0.53
CA ALA A 182 -25.57 2.72 -1.69
C ALA A 182 -26.49 3.89 -1.35
N SER A 183 -26.97 4.61 -2.38
CA SER A 183 -28.00 5.62 -2.19
C SER A 183 -29.26 5.06 -1.52
N GLU A 184 -30.02 5.91 -0.80
CA GLU A 184 -31.24 5.51 -0.10
C GLU A 184 -32.26 4.84 -1.04
N GLU A 185 -32.33 5.29 -2.31
CA GLU A 185 -33.18 4.69 -3.32
C GLU A 185 -32.76 3.23 -3.61
N LEU A 186 -31.47 2.97 -3.82
CA LEU A 186 -30.97 1.63 -4.12
C LEU A 186 -30.96 0.71 -2.90
N GLN A 187 -30.76 1.24 -1.71
CA GLN A 187 -30.96 0.49 -0.46
C GLN A 187 -32.38 -0.04 -0.32
N ASN A 188 -33.37 0.61 -0.95
CA ASN A 188 -34.78 0.20 -0.97
C ASN A 188 -35.20 -0.59 -2.21
N ASP A 189 -34.26 -0.83 -3.16
CA ASP A 189 -34.54 -1.66 -4.35
C ASP A 189 -34.82 -3.13 -3.92
N PRO A 190 -35.98 -3.69 -4.29
CA PRO A 190 -36.36 -5.06 -3.84
C PRO A 190 -35.44 -6.16 -4.33
N GLU A 191 -34.83 -5.99 -5.52
CA GLU A 191 -33.89 -6.99 -6.09
C GLU A 191 -32.55 -6.97 -5.36
N LEU A 192 -32.03 -5.74 -5.08
CA LEU A 192 -30.77 -5.57 -4.35
C LEU A 192 -30.91 -6.05 -2.90
N LYS A 193 -32.03 -5.75 -2.21
CA LYS A 193 -32.34 -6.26 -0.87
C LYS A 193 -32.34 -7.78 -0.85
N LYS A 194 -33.05 -8.40 -1.77
CA LYS A 194 -33.11 -9.85 -1.85
C LYS A 194 -31.71 -10.44 -2.05
N LEU A 195 -30.89 -9.84 -2.91
CA LEU A 195 -29.53 -10.30 -3.19
C LEU A 195 -28.60 -10.14 -1.96
N ALA A 196 -28.87 -9.13 -1.11
CA ALA A 196 -28.11 -8.87 0.12
C ALA A 196 -28.53 -9.77 1.29
N GLU A 197 -29.70 -10.44 1.22
CA GLU A 197 -30.22 -11.33 2.25
C GLU A 197 -29.89 -12.83 1.97
N ASP A 198 -29.55 -13.18 0.73
CA ASP A 198 -29.19 -14.53 0.28
C ASP A 198 -27.71 -14.86 0.57
#